data_c73c25d86aa84a755f6967a6a7120fec
#
_entry.id   c73c25d86aa84a755f6967a6a7120fec
#
_cell.length_a   1.000
_cell.length_b   1.000
_cell.length_c   1.000
_cell.angle_alpha   90.00
_cell.angle_beta   90.00
_cell.angle_gamma   90.00
#
_symmetry.space_group_name_H-M   'P 1'
#
loop_
_entity.id
_entity.type
_entity.pdbx_description
1 polymer ?
#
loop_
_entity_poly.entity_id
_entity_poly.type
_entity_poly.pdbx_seq_one_letter_code
_entity_poly.pdbx_strand_id
1 'polypeptide(L)'
;SMDAMADFIKEMAKENGISRGAAAVILPGTLVFTRNVTVPAMTDGQLLYNLPFEFKDYLTQEKNKYYFDYAVQDTVKDEEGNVKELQLFVCATLKSTVEEYRAMLRRAGFNLKVAMPEECAYAALTEDYMQRTNAPAGSDYCFVDLGHNGIRMHILQDGNFTTKRSGDLGLRDLE
;
A
#
# COMPACT_ATOMS: atom_id res chain seq x y z
N SER A 1 17.25 -8.56 -11.65
CA SER A 1 17.41 -7.12 -11.91
C SER A 1 16.09 -6.54 -12.43
N MET A 2 15.88 -5.25 -12.29
CA MET A 2 14.73 -4.54 -12.87
C MET A 2 14.63 -4.71 -14.39
N ASP A 3 15.76 -4.80 -15.08
CA ASP A 3 15.78 -5.03 -16.53
C ASP A 3 15.21 -6.39 -16.92
N ALA A 4 15.62 -7.46 -16.24
CA ALA A 4 15.08 -8.79 -16.48
C ALA A 4 13.58 -8.87 -16.18
N MET A 5 13.11 -8.17 -15.15
CA MET A 5 11.70 -8.07 -14.83
C MET A 5 10.91 -7.31 -15.91
N ALA A 6 11.48 -6.23 -16.44
CA ALA A 6 10.87 -5.49 -17.54
C ALA A 6 10.71 -6.34 -18.81
N ASP A 7 11.75 -7.10 -19.17
CA ASP A 7 11.73 -7.97 -20.33
C ASP A 7 10.71 -9.10 -20.14
N PHE A 8 10.64 -9.71 -18.95
CA PHE A 8 9.66 -10.73 -18.60
C PHE A 8 8.21 -10.19 -18.68
N ILE A 9 7.94 -9.03 -18.06
CA ILE A 9 6.59 -8.40 -18.14
C ILE A 9 6.19 -8.12 -19.57
N LYS A 10 7.14 -7.63 -20.39
CA LYS A 10 6.89 -7.34 -21.82
C LYS A 10 6.52 -8.57 -22.59
N GLU A 11 7.22 -9.69 -22.37
CA GLU A 11 6.96 -10.98 -23.01
C GLU A 11 5.60 -11.54 -22.58
N MET A 12 5.33 -11.61 -21.27
CA MET A 12 4.06 -12.07 -20.72
C MET A 12 2.87 -11.25 -21.23
N ALA A 13 3.02 -9.93 -21.29
CA ALA A 13 1.97 -9.07 -21.83
C ALA A 13 1.67 -9.38 -23.30
N LYS A 14 2.72 -9.61 -24.11
CA LYS A 14 2.59 -9.98 -25.51
C LYS A 14 1.90 -11.33 -25.68
N GLU A 15 2.32 -12.35 -24.93
CA GLU A 15 1.76 -13.71 -24.99
C GLU A 15 0.28 -13.76 -24.58
N ASN A 16 -0.12 -12.92 -23.63
CA ASN A 16 -1.49 -12.88 -23.13
C ASN A 16 -2.36 -11.78 -23.79
N GLY A 17 -1.88 -11.13 -24.85
CA GLY A 17 -2.65 -10.13 -25.57
C GLY A 17 -2.96 -8.87 -24.74
N ILE A 18 -2.18 -8.59 -23.69
CA ILE A 18 -2.36 -7.40 -22.84
C ILE A 18 -1.84 -6.19 -23.60
N SER A 19 -2.73 -5.23 -23.86
CA SER A 19 -2.36 -3.99 -24.53
C SER A 19 -1.54 -3.09 -23.62
N ARG A 20 -0.62 -2.35 -24.22
CA ARG A 20 0.16 -1.32 -23.54
C ARG A 20 -0.74 -0.22 -22.97
N GLY A 21 -0.42 0.31 -21.82
CA GLY A 21 -1.26 1.33 -21.19
C GLY A 21 -0.87 1.66 -19.75
N ALA A 22 -1.87 2.05 -18.98
CA ALA A 22 -1.72 2.34 -17.56
C ALA A 22 -1.38 1.07 -16.78
N ALA A 23 -0.49 1.22 -15.78
CA ALA A 23 -0.13 0.16 -14.85
C ALA A 23 -0.18 0.67 -13.41
N ALA A 24 -0.49 -0.22 -12.50
CA ALA A 24 -0.33 -0.04 -11.06
C ALA A 24 0.73 -1.02 -10.54
N VAL A 25 1.43 -0.64 -9.48
CA VAL A 25 2.37 -1.52 -8.78
C VAL A 25 2.06 -1.54 -7.29
N ILE A 26 2.12 -2.72 -6.72
CA ILE A 26 2.08 -2.90 -5.28
C ILE A 26 3.52 -2.94 -4.79
N LEU A 27 3.86 -2.00 -3.90
CA LEU A 27 5.17 -1.93 -3.30
C LEU A 27 5.24 -2.90 -2.12
N PRO A 28 6.24 -3.79 -2.07
CA PRO A 28 6.43 -4.70 -0.95
C PRO A 28 6.73 -3.92 0.34
N GLY A 29 6.33 -4.46 1.48
CA GLY A 29 6.46 -3.81 2.79
C GLY A 29 7.90 -3.48 3.21
N THR A 30 8.92 -4.02 2.50
CA THR A 30 10.33 -3.67 2.69
C THR A 30 10.75 -2.35 2.03
N LEU A 31 9.93 -1.83 1.10
CA LEU A 31 10.19 -0.63 0.31
C LEU A 31 9.30 0.56 0.68
N VAL A 32 8.36 0.35 1.58
CA VAL A 32 7.43 1.38 2.02
C VAL A 32 7.21 1.31 3.53
N PHE A 33 7.31 2.44 4.20
CA PHE A 33 6.92 2.58 5.59
C PHE A 33 5.42 2.86 5.66
N THR A 34 4.70 2.15 6.50
CA THR A 34 3.26 2.33 6.72
C THR A 34 2.95 2.36 8.20
N ARG A 35 1.98 3.16 8.61
CA ARG A 35 1.47 3.19 9.98
C ARG A 35 0.08 3.80 10.06
N ASN A 36 -0.64 3.46 11.13
CA ASN A 36 -1.86 4.14 11.51
C ASN A 36 -1.52 5.26 12.50
N VAL A 37 -2.10 6.44 12.30
CA VAL A 37 -1.94 7.60 13.17
C VAL A 37 -3.28 8.29 13.41
N THR A 38 -3.43 8.89 14.57
CA THR A 38 -4.55 9.80 14.88
C THR A 38 -4.00 11.21 14.98
N VAL A 39 -4.56 12.12 14.22
CA VAL A 39 -4.16 13.53 14.17
C VAL A 39 -5.37 14.43 14.37
N PRO A 40 -5.20 15.67 14.90
CA PRO A 40 -6.28 16.65 14.92
C PRO A 40 -6.80 16.92 13.51
N ALA A 41 -8.08 17.29 13.40
CA ALA A 41 -8.67 17.70 12.13
C ALA A 41 -7.89 18.86 11.51
N MET A 42 -7.50 18.72 10.27
CA MET A 42 -6.76 19.72 9.51
C MET A 42 -7.01 19.57 8.00
N THR A 43 -6.63 20.58 7.24
CA THR A 43 -6.76 20.55 5.77
C THR A 43 -5.74 19.61 5.13
N ASP A 44 -6.01 19.15 3.90
CA ASP A 44 -5.10 18.29 3.12
C ASP A 44 -3.68 18.87 3.03
N GLY A 45 -3.57 20.20 2.80
CA GLY A 45 -2.27 20.86 2.75
C GLY A 45 -1.51 20.81 4.07
N GLN A 46 -2.22 20.92 5.21
CA GLN A 46 -1.64 20.79 6.54
C GLN A 46 -1.25 19.32 6.81
N LEU A 47 -2.08 18.36 6.41
CA LEU A 47 -1.77 16.95 6.52
C LEU A 47 -0.47 16.61 5.77
N LEU A 48 -0.40 16.92 4.49
CA LEU A 48 0.79 16.65 3.67
C LEU A 48 2.06 17.32 4.21
N TYR A 49 1.94 18.52 4.80
CA TYR A 49 3.06 19.20 5.44
C TYR A 49 3.53 18.48 6.71
N ASN A 50 2.60 17.89 7.47
CA ASN A 50 2.87 17.24 8.75
C ASN A 50 3.29 15.76 8.62
N LEU A 51 2.89 15.05 7.55
CA LEU A 51 3.20 13.63 7.36
C LEU A 51 4.70 13.27 7.55
N PRO A 52 5.68 14.05 7.09
CA PRO A 52 7.09 13.74 7.31
C PRO A 52 7.47 13.59 8.78
N PHE A 53 6.78 14.28 9.69
CA PHE A 53 7.08 14.21 11.13
C PHE A 53 6.62 12.88 11.74
N GLU A 54 5.57 12.26 11.18
CA GLU A 54 5.10 10.94 11.59
C GLU A 54 6.12 9.83 11.29
N PHE A 55 7.04 10.09 10.37
CA PHE A 55 8.06 9.14 9.93
C PHE A 55 9.48 9.49 10.38
N LYS A 56 9.69 10.53 11.19
CA LYS A 56 11.02 11.04 11.55
C LYS A 56 12.00 9.97 12.04
N ASP A 57 11.50 8.96 12.78
CA ASP A 57 12.30 7.88 13.35
C ASP A 57 12.57 6.73 12.38
N TYR A 58 11.95 6.76 11.19
CA TYR A 58 12.05 5.74 10.15
C TYR A 58 12.85 6.21 8.94
N LEU A 59 12.96 7.53 8.74
CA LEU A 59 13.64 8.07 7.56
C LEU A 59 15.15 7.92 7.73
N THR A 60 15.79 7.33 6.73
CA THR A 60 17.26 7.17 6.65
C THR A 60 17.92 8.25 5.81
N GLN A 61 17.13 9.06 5.10
CA GLN A 61 17.55 10.14 4.23
C GLN A 61 16.73 11.41 4.52
N GLU A 62 17.08 12.52 3.87
CA GLU A 62 16.33 13.76 3.97
C GLU A 62 14.87 13.58 3.50
N LYS A 63 13.93 14.24 4.19
CA LYS A 63 12.49 14.13 3.91
C LYS A 63 12.11 14.44 2.44
N ASN A 64 12.85 15.31 1.77
CA ASN A 64 12.62 15.66 0.36
C ASN A 64 12.91 14.51 -0.63
N LYS A 65 13.57 13.42 -0.17
CA LYS A 65 13.83 12.21 -0.93
C LYS A 65 12.67 11.21 -0.90
N TYR A 66 11.62 11.49 -0.13
CA TYR A 66 10.47 10.61 0.02
C TYR A 66 9.22 11.20 -0.62
N TYR A 67 8.34 10.30 -1.08
CA TYR A 67 6.92 10.56 -1.24
C TYR A 67 6.21 10.21 0.06
N PHE A 68 5.23 11.01 0.41
CA PHE A 68 4.32 10.78 1.54
C PHE A 68 2.90 10.83 1.02
N ASP A 69 2.05 9.95 1.53
CA ASP A 69 0.64 9.92 1.21
C ASP A 69 -0.18 9.38 2.37
N TYR A 70 -1.49 9.55 2.34
CA TYR A 70 -2.40 9.09 3.37
C TYR A 70 -3.77 8.71 2.83
N ALA A 71 -4.47 7.87 3.61
CA ALA A 71 -5.88 7.59 3.45
C ALA A 71 -6.59 7.84 4.78
N VAL A 72 -7.75 8.47 4.75
CA VAL A 72 -8.60 8.63 5.93
C VAL A 72 -9.35 7.32 6.13
N GLN A 73 -9.13 6.66 7.27
CA GLN A 73 -9.81 5.43 7.65
C GLN A 73 -11.10 5.73 8.43
N ASP A 74 -11.04 6.72 9.34
CA ASP A 74 -12.18 7.12 10.14
C ASP A 74 -12.03 8.56 10.65
N THR A 75 -13.12 9.12 11.18
CA THR A 75 -13.17 10.45 11.76
C THR A 75 -13.82 10.43 13.15
N VAL A 76 -13.17 11.05 14.12
CA VAL A 76 -13.74 11.28 15.44
C VAL A 76 -14.43 12.64 15.45
N LYS A 77 -15.71 12.66 15.85
CA LYS A 77 -16.51 13.88 15.94
C LYS A 77 -16.70 14.32 17.40
N ASP A 78 -16.85 15.62 17.61
CA ASP A 78 -17.25 16.18 18.89
C ASP A 78 -18.78 16.05 19.13
N GLU A 79 -19.24 16.54 20.29
CA GLU A 79 -20.66 16.49 20.66
C GLU A 79 -21.54 17.35 19.72
N GLU A 80 -20.95 18.30 19.00
CA GLU A 80 -21.64 19.17 18.04
C GLU A 80 -21.62 18.57 16.62
N GLY A 81 -20.94 17.43 16.42
CA GLY A 81 -20.83 16.73 15.13
C GLY A 81 -19.70 17.23 14.23
N ASN A 82 -18.85 18.15 14.70
CA ASN A 82 -17.68 18.60 13.95
C ASN A 82 -16.56 17.56 14.03
N VAL A 83 -15.81 17.40 12.94
CA VAL A 83 -14.64 16.51 12.93
C VAL A 83 -13.56 17.09 13.81
N LYS A 84 -13.19 16.36 14.87
CA LYS A 84 -12.16 16.73 15.85
C LYS A 84 -10.83 16.08 15.53
N GLU A 85 -10.85 14.81 15.14
CA GLU A 85 -9.65 14.02 14.85
C GLU A 85 -9.87 13.18 13.59
N LEU A 86 -8.78 12.87 12.91
CA LEU A 86 -8.72 11.99 11.76
C LEU A 86 -7.90 10.75 12.12
N GLN A 87 -8.42 9.58 11.84
CA GLN A 87 -7.67 8.32 11.87
C GLN A 87 -7.16 8.04 10.48
N LEU A 88 -5.84 8.03 10.32
CA LEU A 88 -5.20 7.94 9.02
C LEU A 88 -4.36 6.67 8.93
N PHE A 89 -4.41 6.03 7.77
CA PHE A 89 -3.35 5.17 7.28
C PHE A 89 -2.37 6.03 6.48
N VAL A 90 -1.11 6.08 6.91
CA VAL A 90 -0.09 6.93 6.28
C VAL A 90 1.06 6.09 5.74
N CYS A 91 1.68 6.53 4.65
CA CYS A 91 2.81 5.84 4.05
C CYS A 91 3.91 6.79 3.61
N ALA A 92 5.14 6.24 3.56
CA ALA A 92 6.33 6.92 3.04
C ALA A 92 7.20 5.94 2.24
N THR A 93 7.67 6.35 1.07
CA THR A 93 8.61 5.56 0.25
C THR A 93 9.63 6.47 -0.42
N LEU A 94 10.82 5.95 -0.72
CA LEU A 94 11.83 6.70 -1.46
C LEU A 94 11.34 7.04 -2.88
N LYS A 95 11.58 8.25 -3.31
CA LYS A 95 11.33 8.69 -4.70
C LYS A 95 12.09 7.83 -5.70
N SER A 96 13.34 7.49 -5.39
CA SER A 96 14.16 6.60 -6.23
C SER A 96 13.50 5.25 -6.47
N THR A 97 12.88 4.65 -5.43
CA THR A 97 12.14 3.38 -5.56
C THR A 97 11.01 3.51 -6.58
N VAL A 98 10.19 4.54 -6.48
CA VAL A 98 9.08 4.76 -7.43
C VAL A 98 9.60 4.99 -8.85
N GLU A 99 10.70 5.74 -9.00
CA GLU A 99 11.34 5.99 -10.31
C GLU A 99 11.91 4.71 -10.94
N GLU A 100 12.50 3.81 -10.14
CA GLU A 100 12.97 2.50 -10.62
C GLU A 100 11.82 1.65 -11.17
N TYR A 101 10.69 1.56 -10.45
CA TYR A 101 9.50 0.87 -10.95
C TYR A 101 8.90 1.56 -12.19
N ARG A 102 8.90 2.89 -12.21
CA ARG A 102 8.44 3.66 -13.38
C ARG A 102 9.31 3.39 -14.60
N ALA A 103 10.62 3.38 -14.45
CA ALA A 103 11.55 3.09 -15.54
C ALA A 103 11.41 1.65 -16.05
N MET A 104 11.29 0.69 -15.15
CA MET A 104 11.06 -0.73 -15.44
C MET A 104 9.78 -0.92 -16.24
N LEU A 105 8.64 -0.38 -15.78
CA LEU A 105 7.37 -0.49 -16.48
C LEU A 105 7.37 0.22 -17.83
N ARG A 106 8.03 1.38 -17.94
CA ARG A 106 8.19 2.08 -19.23
C ARG A 106 8.96 1.23 -20.24
N ARG A 107 10.02 0.54 -19.82
CA ARG A 107 10.77 -0.40 -20.66
C ARG A 107 9.90 -1.57 -21.11
N ALA A 108 9.02 -2.06 -20.23
CA ALA A 108 8.04 -3.09 -20.58
C ALA A 108 6.90 -2.60 -21.50
N GLY A 109 6.78 -1.29 -21.71
CA GLY A 109 5.76 -0.66 -22.56
C GLY A 109 4.53 -0.15 -21.81
N PHE A 110 4.62 -0.02 -20.48
CA PHE A 110 3.54 0.46 -19.62
C PHE A 110 3.86 1.81 -18.98
N ASN A 111 2.81 2.52 -18.56
CA ASN A 111 2.93 3.80 -17.89
C ASN A 111 2.44 3.66 -16.45
N LEU A 112 3.36 3.75 -15.49
CA LEU A 112 3.02 3.71 -14.06
C LEU A 112 2.12 4.88 -13.69
N LYS A 113 0.91 4.57 -13.25
CA LYS A 113 -0.10 5.54 -12.77
C LYS A 113 -0.26 5.51 -11.26
N VAL A 114 -0.13 4.33 -10.66
CA VAL A 114 -0.34 4.12 -9.24
C VAL A 114 0.77 3.25 -8.68
N ALA A 115 1.36 3.66 -7.57
CA ALA A 115 2.20 2.84 -6.71
C ALA A 115 1.60 2.89 -5.32
N MET A 116 1.28 1.74 -4.74
CA MET A 116 0.60 1.67 -3.44
C MET A 116 1.24 0.63 -2.52
N PRO A 117 1.14 0.79 -1.20
CA PRO A 117 1.48 -0.26 -0.25
C PRO A 117 0.58 -1.49 -0.41
N GLU A 118 1.10 -2.66 -0.04
CA GLU A 118 0.33 -3.92 -0.09
C GLU A 118 -0.94 -3.88 0.78
N GLU A 119 -0.92 -3.14 1.88
CA GLU A 119 -2.07 -2.97 2.79
C GLU A 119 -3.27 -2.33 2.08
N CYS A 120 -3.03 -1.36 1.21
CA CYS A 120 -4.10 -0.74 0.42
C CYS A 120 -4.73 -1.72 -0.57
N ALA A 121 -3.94 -2.63 -1.14
CA ALA A 121 -4.45 -3.65 -2.03
C ALA A 121 -5.33 -4.65 -1.28
N TYR A 122 -4.94 -5.09 -0.08
CA TYR A 122 -5.77 -5.98 0.74
C TYR A 122 -7.05 -5.29 1.22
N ALA A 123 -6.99 -4.02 1.59
CA ALA A 123 -8.20 -3.24 1.93
C ALA A 123 -9.19 -3.20 0.76
N ALA A 124 -8.71 -2.91 -0.45
CA ALA A 124 -9.54 -2.90 -1.66
C ALA A 124 -10.13 -4.28 -2.00
N LEU A 125 -9.35 -5.37 -1.81
CA LEU A 125 -9.84 -6.75 -1.99
C LEU A 125 -10.92 -7.09 -0.97
N THR A 126 -10.77 -6.64 0.28
CA THR A 126 -11.76 -6.83 1.34
C THR A 126 -13.07 -6.14 0.99
N GLU A 127 -12.99 -4.88 0.58
CA GLU A 127 -14.16 -4.10 0.18
C GLU A 127 -14.91 -4.78 -0.98
N ASP A 128 -14.22 -5.19 -2.04
CA ASP A 128 -14.80 -5.90 -3.18
C ASP A 128 -15.43 -7.24 -2.74
N TYR A 129 -14.77 -7.99 -1.86
CA TYR A 129 -15.31 -9.23 -1.32
C TYR A 129 -16.58 -8.99 -0.51
N MET A 130 -16.60 -8.00 0.39
CA MET A 130 -17.76 -7.64 1.20
C MET A 130 -18.96 -7.26 0.31
N GLN A 131 -18.72 -6.45 -0.72
CA GLN A 131 -19.76 -6.03 -1.67
C GLN A 131 -20.33 -7.23 -2.43
N ARG A 132 -19.48 -8.13 -2.93
CA ARG A 132 -19.92 -9.29 -3.71
C ARG A 132 -20.63 -10.37 -2.89
N THR A 133 -20.29 -10.51 -1.60
CA THR A 133 -20.85 -11.56 -0.73
C THR A 133 -21.95 -11.06 0.18
N ASN A 134 -22.28 -9.75 0.14
CA ASN A 134 -23.15 -9.10 1.11
C ASN A 134 -22.73 -9.40 2.56
N ALA A 135 -21.41 -9.42 2.83
CA ALA A 135 -20.89 -9.67 4.16
C ALA A 135 -21.39 -8.59 5.15
N PRO A 136 -21.64 -8.94 6.42
CA PRO A 136 -22.07 -7.98 7.41
C PRO A 136 -21.05 -6.83 7.54
N ALA A 137 -21.53 -5.61 7.71
CA ALA A 137 -20.69 -4.48 8.10
C ALA A 137 -19.96 -4.78 9.42
N GLY A 138 -18.75 -4.28 9.58
CA GLY A 138 -17.92 -4.52 10.76
C GLY A 138 -17.26 -5.90 10.80
N SER A 139 -17.21 -6.63 9.70
CA SER A 139 -16.53 -7.92 9.64
C SER A 139 -15.01 -7.74 9.64
N ASP A 140 -14.32 -8.56 10.42
CA ASP A 140 -12.88 -8.63 10.48
C ASP A 140 -12.35 -9.68 9.50
N TYR A 141 -11.18 -9.40 8.90
CA TYR A 141 -10.54 -10.30 7.94
C TYR A 141 -9.07 -10.51 8.27
N CYS A 142 -8.61 -11.72 8.01
CA CYS A 142 -7.20 -12.06 8.02
C CYS A 142 -6.83 -12.64 6.65
N PHE A 143 -5.99 -11.92 5.91
CA PHE A 143 -5.37 -12.44 4.70
C PHE A 143 -4.06 -13.13 5.06
N VAL A 144 -3.92 -14.37 4.59
CA VAL A 144 -2.68 -15.13 4.72
C VAL A 144 -2.12 -15.36 3.32
N ASP A 145 -1.02 -14.70 3.02
CA ASP A 145 -0.28 -14.89 1.78
C ASP A 145 0.84 -15.90 2.00
N LEU A 146 0.70 -17.07 1.39
CA LEU A 146 1.68 -18.15 1.43
C LEU A 146 2.64 -18.01 0.25
N GLY A 147 3.63 -17.14 0.40
CA GLY A 147 4.65 -16.92 -0.61
C GLY A 147 5.70 -18.03 -0.67
N HIS A 148 6.46 -18.07 -1.77
CA HIS A 148 7.55 -19.04 -1.93
C HIS A 148 8.62 -18.92 -0.83
N ASN A 149 8.99 -17.70 -0.46
CA ASN A 149 10.08 -17.39 0.48
C ASN A 149 9.61 -16.97 1.87
N GLY A 150 8.30 -16.87 2.12
CA GLY A 150 7.79 -16.41 3.40
C GLY A 150 6.27 -16.32 3.45
N ILE A 151 5.74 -16.22 4.65
CA ILE A 151 4.32 -16.04 4.93
C ILE A 151 4.09 -14.59 5.36
N ARG A 152 3.02 -13.98 4.85
CA ARG A 152 2.56 -12.66 5.26
C ARG A 152 1.11 -12.75 5.72
N MET A 153 0.81 -12.08 6.82
CA MET A 153 -0.54 -12.00 7.37
C MET A 153 -0.92 -10.53 7.50
N HIS A 154 -2.08 -10.17 6.96
CA HIS A 154 -2.65 -8.84 7.06
C HIS A 154 -3.99 -8.93 7.77
N ILE A 155 -4.14 -8.17 8.86
CA ILE A 155 -5.35 -8.13 9.66
C ILE A 155 -6.07 -6.82 9.38
N LEU A 156 -7.33 -6.93 8.99
CA LEU A 156 -8.23 -5.80 8.74
C LEU A 156 -9.40 -5.91 9.72
N GLN A 157 -9.73 -4.81 10.37
CA GLN A 157 -10.90 -4.68 11.24
C GLN A 157 -11.83 -3.64 10.62
N ASP A 158 -13.08 -4.02 10.46
CA ASP A 158 -14.10 -3.19 9.79
C ASP A 158 -13.63 -2.68 8.41
N GLY A 159 -12.92 -3.53 7.66
CA GLY A 159 -12.34 -3.19 6.35
C GLY A 159 -11.06 -2.33 6.39
N ASN A 160 -10.66 -1.83 7.54
CA ASN A 160 -9.47 -1.01 7.72
C ASN A 160 -8.25 -1.85 8.12
N PHE A 161 -7.11 -1.55 7.52
CA PHE A 161 -5.85 -2.20 7.89
C PHE A 161 -5.47 -1.87 9.34
N THR A 162 -5.23 -2.91 10.13
CA THR A 162 -4.85 -2.77 11.55
C THR A 162 -3.38 -3.13 11.77
N THR A 163 -2.95 -4.30 11.34
CA THR A 163 -1.59 -4.78 11.57
C THR A 163 -1.19 -5.85 10.56
N LYS A 164 0.11 -6.06 10.42
CA LYS A 164 0.68 -7.16 9.64
C LYS A 164 1.73 -7.91 10.44
N ARG A 165 1.93 -9.17 10.06
CA ARG A 165 3.02 -10.03 10.51
C ARG A 165 3.62 -10.74 9.32
N SER A 166 4.92 -10.99 9.37
CA SER A 166 5.63 -11.78 8.35
C SER A 166 6.55 -12.78 9.02
N GLY A 167 6.75 -13.91 8.34
CA GLY A 167 7.71 -14.95 8.72
C GLY A 167 8.50 -15.40 7.51
N ASP A 168 9.72 -15.86 7.73
CA ASP A 168 10.66 -16.26 6.67
C ASP A 168 10.46 -17.72 6.21
N LEU A 169 9.44 -18.41 6.76
CA LEU A 169 9.03 -19.75 6.30
C LEU A 169 8.05 -19.60 5.15
N GLY A 170 8.38 -20.15 4.00
CA GLY A 170 7.56 -20.11 2.80
C GLY A 170 7.30 -21.50 2.21
N LEU A 171 6.66 -21.56 1.04
CA LEU A 171 6.35 -22.83 0.39
C LEU A 171 7.59 -23.66 0.08
N ARG A 172 8.75 -23.04 -0.18
CA ARG A 172 10.02 -23.75 -0.39
C ARG A 172 10.49 -24.57 0.82
N ASP A 173 10.00 -24.23 2.03
CA ASP A 173 10.42 -24.88 3.27
C ASP A 173 9.49 -26.06 3.64
N LEU A 174 8.46 -26.30 2.80
CA LEU A 174 7.50 -27.40 2.95
C LEU A 174 7.84 -28.62 2.07
N GLU A 175 8.84 -28.50 1.20
CA GLU A 175 9.39 -29.58 0.37
C GLU A 175 10.50 -30.32 1.13
#